data_2c5150ca9d57d264a6a32bf6c533baea
#
_entry.id   2c5150ca9d57d264a6a32bf6c533baea
#
_cell.length_a   1.000
_cell.length_b   1.000
_cell.length_c   1.000
_cell.angle_alpha   90.00
_cell.angle_beta   90.00
_cell.angle_gamma   90.00
#
_symmetry.space_group_name_H-M   'P 1'
#
loop_
_entity.id
_entity.type
_entity.pdbx_description
1 polymer ?
#
loop_
_entity_poly.entity_id
_entity_poly.type
_entity_poly.pdbx_seq_one_letter_code
_entity_poly.pdbx_strand_id
1 'polypeptide(L)'
;MNNKREPEYVGTVKFKKYDDSIAISRFVADYNYSDSSNLSEKLVPPQEVIKLLRSQAVFLATRDDEVEDYLKSLNIKVRHTRVCDFCAFEGNITIVNSEFSYKHNNQLICEQCAYETIKREIKLQGFDKKIFRNLKDILDKTGNLEKTLSVLSPKFDPLSNRNLTLFDRVDTKSKYKIPDVSMKRLKIPHKFRDILIKNGNKKLLPVQYLAIKEGLLKNQDLLVVSATGSGKTLVGELAGVTKAMKGQKFIFLTPLVALANQKYRDFKRKYKKLGLKVAIKVGRNRVKAKGELKLPDSDVKDADIIVGTYECLDYLLRNGNSALLSNLGVVLIDEIHMIDDEDRGTRLNGLIKRIKHLYPKSQIIGLSATVKNPDFLADEFNMKLVEYSQRPVPLECHLVYIRSESSKHHIMQKLAKREYNTKSKKGYRGQTIIFTNSRRKTHKIANFLQNKKVNAAAYHAGLSYYKKEKIEKDFDQGKISVVVTTAALAAGVDFPASQVIFDSLVMGNKWIGPNEFSQMLGRAGRPSYHDRGIVYLLSLIHISEPTRP
;
A
#
# COMPACT_ATOMS: atom_id res chain seq x y z
N MET A 1 -31.23 8.42 37.71
CA MET A 1 -29.81 8.42 37.32
C MET A 1 -28.96 8.45 38.59
N ASN A 2 -28.12 7.45 38.82
CA ASN A 2 -27.12 7.45 39.88
C ASN A 2 -25.97 8.41 39.53
N ASN A 3 -25.00 8.62 40.43
CA ASN A 3 -23.86 9.54 40.27
C ASN A 3 -22.97 9.27 39.00
N LYS A 4 -23.22 8.17 38.27
CA LYS A 4 -22.50 7.80 37.04
C LYS A 4 -23.27 8.15 35.76
N ARG A 5 -24.41 8.85 35.82
CA ARG A 5 -25.31 9.18 34.68
C ARG A 5 -25.96 7.95 34.00
N GLU A 6 -25.95 6.78 34.63
CA GLU A 6 -26.67 5.62 34.12
C GLU A 6 -28.15 5.67 34.58
N PRO A 7 -29.10 5.28 33.73
CA PRO A 7 -30.51 5.25 34.13
C PRO A 7 -30.74 4.16 35.17
N GLU A 8 -31.35 4.50 36.27
CA GLU A 8 -31.67 3.53 37.36
C GLU A 8 -32.85 2.63 36.98
N TYR A 9 -33.75 3.13 36.14
CA TYR A 9 -34.90 2.42 35.62
C TYR A 9 -35.05 2.69 34.12
N VAL A 10 -35.11 1.63 33.36
CA VAL A 10 -35.49 1.66 31.94
C VAL A 10 -36.73 0.80 31.78
N GLY A 11 -37.74 1.30 31.09
CA GLY A 11 -38.95 0.53 30.91
C GLY A 11 -39.94 1.21 29.98
N THR A 12 -41.07 0.58 29.80
CA THR A 12 -42.12 1.04 28.91
C THR A 12 -43.28 1.57 29.70
N VAL A 13 -43.67 2.84 29.47
CA VAL A 13 -44.89 3.44 30.02
C VAL A 13 -46.01 3.21 29.02
N LYS A 14 -47.12 2.57 29.48
CA LYS A 14 -48.34 2.47 28.69
C LYS A 14 -49.30 3.59 29.07
N PHE A 15 -49.71 4.35 28.07
CA PHE A 15 -50.76 5.35 28.20
C PHE A 15 -52.09 4.73 27.78
N LYS A 16 -53.18 5.13 28.46
CA LYS A 16 -54.55 4.82 28.07
C LYS A 16 -55.22 6.12 27.63
N LYS A 17 -55.78 6.10 26.42
CA LYS A 17 -56.53 7.24 25.88
C LYS A 17 -58.01 7.10 26.29
N TYR A 18 -58.54 8.15 26.81
CA TYR A 18 -59.96 8.37 27.08
C TYR A 18 -60.43 9.42 26.08
N ASP A 19 -61.74 9.59 25.92
CA ASP A 19 -62.29 10.42 24.85
C ASP A 19 -61.72 11.84 24.75
N ASP A 20 -61.33 12.47 25.89
CA ASP A 20 -60.69 13.80 25.91
C ASP A 20 -59.40 13.87 26.75
N SER A 21 -58.84 12.75 27.16
CA SER A 21 -57.64 12.77 28.00
C SER A 21 -56.77 11.53 27.85
N ILE A 22 -55.47 11.70 28.16
CA ILE A 22 -54.52 10.61 28.24
C ILE A 22 -54.12 10.42 29.70
N ALA A 23 -53.99 9.17 30.16
CA ALA A 23 -53.52 8.86 31.49
C ALA A 23 -52.47 7.73 31.44
N ILE A 24 -51.52 7.74 32.39
CA ILE A 24 -50.61 6.65 32.60
C ILE A 24 -51.40 5.43 33.10
N SER A 25 -51.37 4.35 32.32
CA SER A 25 -52.03 3.10 32.67
C SER A 25 -51.12 2.20 33.53
N ARG A 26 -49.90 1.98 33.08
CA ARG A 26 -48.92 1.19 33.80
C ARG A 26 -47.50 1.47 33.31
N PHE A 27 -46.51 1.18 34.15
CA PHE A 27 -45.10 1.17 33.81
C PHE A 27 -44.55 -0.21 34.10
N VAL A 28 -43.93 -0.81 33.10
CA VAL A 28 -43.16 -2.05 33.23
C VAL A 28 -41.70 -1.66 33.23
N ALA A 29 -41.06 -1.78 34.38
CA ALA A 29 -39.63 -1.46 34.54
C ALA A 29 -38.78 -2.71 34.50
N ASP A 30 -37.74 -2.68 33.69
CA ASP A 30 -36.66 -3.66 33.75
C ASP A 30 -35.71 -3.26 34.88
N TYR A 31 -35.60 -4.11 35.87
CA TYR A 31 -34.80 -3.86 37.05
C TYR A 31 -33.37 -4.37 36.85
N ASN A 32 -32.42 -3.51 37.10
CA ASN A 32 -30.97 -3.75 37.10
C ASN A 32 -30.25 -3.77 35.75
N TYR A 33 -29.71 -2.61 35.37
CA TYR A 33 -28.77 -2.48 34.26
C TYR A 33 -27.35 -2.98 34.61
N SER A 34 -27.05 -3.30 35.88
CA SER A 34 -25.73 -3.72 36.32
C SER A 34 -25.56 -5.23 36.53
N ASP A 35 -26.62 -6.01 36.43
CA ASP A 35 -26.56 -7.46 36.62
C ASP A 35 -27.43 -8.20 35.58
N SER A 36 -26.80 -8.60 34.48
CA SER A 36 -27.44 -9.24 33.32
C SER A 36 -28.05 -10.62 33.58
N SER A 37 -28.09 -11.09 34.81
CA SER A 37 -28.54 -12.46 35.17
C SER A 37 -29.96 -12.56 35.73
N ASN A 38 -30.64 -11.45 36.07
CA ASN A 38 -32.02 -11.49 36.61
C ASN A 38 -32.86 -10.29 36.11
N LEU A 39 -33.39 -10.38 34.90
CA LEU A 39 -34.46 -9.50 34.42
C LEU A 39 -35.78 -9.88 35.13
N SER A 40 -36.13 -9.22 36.21
CA SER A 40 -37.45 -9.30 36.79
C SER A 40 -38.26 -8.08 36.33
N GLU A 41 -39.26 -8.27 35.47
CA GLU A 41 -40.23 -7.24 35.15
C GLU A 41 -41.00 -6.82 36.41
N LYS A 42 -40.85 -5.57 36.82
CA LYS A 42 -41.62 -5.02 37.97
C LYS A 42 -42.69 -4.08 37.44
N LEU A 43 -43.94 -4.38 37.75
CA LEU A 43 -45.07 -3.52 37.46
C LEU A 43 -45.14 -2.42 38.51
N VAL A 44 -45.09 -1.15 38.10
CA VAL A 44 -45.13 0.00 39.00
C VAL A 44 -46.50 0.68 38.85
N PRO A 45 -47.24 0.93 40.00
CA PRO A 45 -48.51 1.59 39.98
C PRO A 45 -48.43 3.02 39.41
N PRO A 46 -49.50 3.56 38.75
CA PRO A 46 -49.46 4.88 38.11
C PRO A 46 -49.07 6.03 39.04
N GLN A 47 -49.48 6.01 40.28
CA GLN A 47 -49.15 7.07 41.25
C GLN A 47 -47.66 7.09 41.61
N GLU A 48 -47.02 5.93 41.70
CA GLU A 48 -45.57 5.81 41.90
C GLU A 48 -44.77 6.18 40.65
N VAL A 49 -45.31 5.84 39.45
CA VAL A 49 -44.74 6.27 38.19
C VAL A 49 -44.65 7.78 38.11
N ILE A 50 -45.69 8.49 38.45
CA ILE A 50 -45.71 9.97 38.42
C ILE A 50 -44.67 10.54 39.39
N LYS A 51 -44.51 9.96 40.60
CA LYS A 51 -43.46 10.37 41.53
C LYS A 51 -42.06 10.13 40.99
N LEU A 52 -41.81 8.97 40.36
CA LEU A 52 -40.53 8.62 39.74
C LEU A 52 -40.23 9.58 38.57
N LEU A 53 -41.19 9.84 37.69
CA LEU A 53 -41.03 10.74 36.56
C LEU A 53 -40.75 12.20 36.97
N ARG A 54 -41.29 12.65 38.13
CA ARG A 54 -40.99 13.98 38.68
C ARG A 54 -39.60 14.10 39.31
N SER A 55 -39.07 13.02 39.86
CA SER A 55 -37.77 13.00 40.54
C SER A 55 -36.61 12.73 39.61
N GLN A 56 -36.81 12.28 38.38
CA GLN A 56 -35.81 11.84 37.44
C GLN A 56 -35.86 12.63 36.11
N ALA A 57 -34.77 12.56 35.32
CA ALA A 57 -34.79 13.06 33.95
C ALA A 57 -35.55 12.08 33.05
N VAL A 58 -36.63 12.55 32.44
CA VAL A 58 -37.46 11.75 31.54
C VAL A 58 -37.03 11.94 30.10
N PHE A 59 -36.84 10.83 29.40
CA PHE A 59 -36.46 10.84 27.98
C PHE A 59 -37.55 10.16 27.15
N LEU A 60 -37.99 10.83 26.09
CA LEU A 60 -38.90 10.26 25.10
C LEU A 60 -38.16 9.88 23.84
N ALA A 61 -38.43 8.67 23.35
CA ALA A 61 -37.84 8.16 22.10
C ALA A 61 -38.56 8.66 20.84
N THR A 62 -39.85 8.96 20.96
CA THR A 62 -40.71 9.48 19.87
C THR A 62 -41.30 10.83 20.26
N ARG A 63 -41.58 11.66 19.28
CA ARG A 63 -42.37 12.90 19.49
C ARG A 63 -43.86 12.56 19.40
N ASP A 64 -44.57 12.86 20.44
CA ASP A 64 -46.02 12.74 20.53
C ASP A 64 -46.53 13.93 21.35
N ASP A 65 -47.16 14.86 20.68
CA ASP A 65 -47.59 16.14 21.27
C ASP A 65 -48.61 15.92 22.39
N GLU A 66 -49.54 14.95 22.26
CA GLU A 66 -50.52 14.64 23.29
C GLU A 66 -49.86 14.10 24.57
N VAL A 67 -48.88 13.21 24.42
CA VAL A 67 -48.12 12.66 25.55
C VAL A 67 -47.23 13.73 26.18
N GLU A 68 -46.61 14.59 25.38
CA GLU A 68 -45.77 15.68 25.90
C GLU A 68 -46.58 16.69 26.70
N ASP A 69 -47.76 17.09 26.20
CA ASP A 69 -48.63 18.04 26.89
C ASP A 69 -49.23 17.45 28.17
N TYR A 70 -49.55 16.16 28.15
CA TYR A 70 -49.95 15.47 29.37
C TYR A 70 -48.80 15.44 30.43
N LEU A 71 -47.58 15.12 30.03
CA LEU A 71 -46.43 15.12 30.93
C LEU A 71 -46.08 16.52 31.45
N LYS A 72 -46.25 17.56 30.62
CA LYS A 72 -46.09 18.96 31.03
C LYS A 72 -47.16 19.35 32.06
N SER A 73 -48.42 18.93 31.89
CA SER A 73 -49.48 19.17 32.86
C SER A 73 -49.19 18.58 34.24
N LEU A 74 -48.41 17.52 34.28
CA LEU A 74 -47.92 16.88 35.51
C LEU A 74 -46.63 17.50 36.07
N ASN A 75 -46.16 18.62 35.51
CA ASN A 75 -44.87 19.25 35.84
C ASN A 75 -43.64 18.34 35.63
N ILE A 76 -43.68 17.46 34.64
CA ILE A 76 -42.60 16.56 34.30
C ILE A 76 -41.82 17.17 33.12
N LYS A 77 -40.51 17.45 33.31
CA LYS A 77 -39.61 17.94 32.24
C LYS A 77 -39.17 16.79 31.37
N VAL A 78 -39.44 16.85 30.10
CA VAL A 78 -39.13 15.84 29.11
C VAL A 78 -37.93 16.27 28.26
N ARG A 79 -37.05 15.33 27.97
CA ARG A 79 -35.97 15.45 26.97
C ARG A 79 -36.18 14.42 25.88
N HIS A 80 -35.80 14.77 24.65
CA HIS A 80 -35.85 13.81 23.56
C HIS A 80 -34.53 13.03 23.46
N THR A 81 -34.66 11.74 23.20
CA THR A 81 -33.56 10.86 22.90
C THR A 81 -33.90 10.03 21.67
N ARG A 82 -32.91 9.33 21.14
CA ARG A 82 -33.13 8.37 20.06
C ARG A 82 -32.80 6.98 20.58
N VAL A 83 -33.56 5.99 20.15
CA VAL A 83 -33.34 4.58 20.47
C VAL A 83 -33.00 3.79 19.20
N CYS A 84 -32.36 2.65 19.36
CA CYS A 84 -32.13 1.74 18.26
C CYS A 84 -33.44 1.10 17.82
N ASP A 85 -33.80 1.31 16.55
CA ASP A 85 -35.08 0.82 16.03
C ASP A 85 -35.12 -0.73 16.01
N PHE A 86 -34.01 -1.40 15.82
CA PHE A 86 -33.95 -2.87 15.85
C PHE A 86 -34.15 -3.42 17.25
N CYS A 87 -33.46 -2.84 18.24
CA CYS A 87 -33.66 -3.21 19.64
C CYS A 87 -35.14 -2.92 20.08
N ALA A 88 -35.68 -1.76 19.70
CA ALA A 88 -37.07 -1.39 20.02
C ALA A 88 -38.08 -2.37 19.42
N PHE A 89 -37.84 -2.87 18.20
CA PHE A 89 -38.67 -3.89 17.57
C PHE A 89 -38.65 -5.22 18.33
N GLU A 90 -37.54 -5.57 18.95
CA GLU A 90 -37.39 -6.76 19.82
C GLU A 90 -37.82 -6.53 21.27
N GLY A 91 -38.31 -5.33 21.59
CA GLY A 91 -38.78 -4.96 22.93
C GLY A 91 -37.63 -4.45 23.85
N ASN A 92 -36.44 -4.30 23.34
CA ASN A 92 -35.28 -3.79 24.07
C ASN A 92 -35.11 -2.30 23.84
N ILE A 93 -34.70 -1.53 24.85
CA ILE A 93 -34.47 -0.10 24.75
C ILE A 93 -32.97 0.19 24.81
N THR A 94 -32.39 0.48 23.66
CA THR A 94 -30.98 0.90 23.54
C THR A 94 -30.91 2.34 23.07
N ILE A 95 -30.41 3.25 23.90
CA ILE A 95 -30.24 4.66 23.54
C ILE A 95 -29.09 4.78 22.55
N VAL A 96 -29.30 5.49 21.44
CA VAL A 96 -28.31 5.75 20.41
C VAL A 96 -27.96 7.24 20.36
N ASN A 97 -26.67 7.52 20.24
CA ASN A 97 -26.15 8.87 19.99
C ASN A 97 -25.40 8.89 18.66
N SER A 98 -25.00 10.06 18.21
CA SER A 98 -24.30 10.23 16.93
C SER A 98 -22.91 9.57 16.87
N GLU A 99 -22.32 9.23 18.03
CA GLU A 99 -20.98 8.63 18.10
C GLU A 99 -21.01 7.09 18.05
N PHE A 100 -22.11 6.48 18.54
CA PHE A 100 -22.26 5.03 18.68
C PHE A 100 -23.48 4.47 17.94
N SER A 101 -23.80 5.05 16.78
CA SER A 101 -24.93 4.59 15.96
C SER A 101 -24.63 4.68 14.48
N TYR A 102 -25.27 3.80 13.73
CA TYR A 102 -25.17 3.73 12.27
C TYR A 102 -26.52 3.96 11.62
N LYS A 103 -26.51 4.52 10.41
CA LYS A 103 -27.74 4.71 9.62
C LYS A 103 -28.09 3.43 8.86
N HIS A 104 -29.36 3.04 8.90
CA HIS A 104 -29.95 1.99 8.08
C HIS A 104 -31.39 2.36 7.72
N ASN A 105 -31.73 2.43 6.42
CA ASN A 105 -33.08 2.83 5.93
C ASN A 105 -33.62 4.13 6.57
N ASN A 106 -32.79 5.17 6.66
CA ASN A 106 -33.10 6.43 7.37
C ASN A 106 -33.29 6.31 8.89
N GLN A 107 -33.12 5.16 9.49
CA GLN A 107 -33.22 4.88 10.91
C GLN A 107 -31.83 4.84 11.55
N LEU A 108 -31.75 4.94 12.87
CA LEU A 108 -30.55 4.78 13.65
C LEU A 108 -30.56 3.43 14.35
N ILE A 109 -29.46 2.68 14.20
CA ILE A 109 -29.25 1.39 14.84
C ILE A 109 -28.00 1.42 15.69
N CYS A 110 -27.98 0.68 16.79
CA CYS A 110 -26.79 0.55 17.64
C CYS A 110 -25.72 -0.31 16.97
N GLU A 111 -24.50 -0.22 17.49
CA GLU A 111 -23.34 -0.95 17.00
C GLU A 111 -23.58 -2.46 16.97
N GLN A 112 -24.15 -3.02 18.03
CA GLN A 112 -24.40 -4.45 18.13
C GLN A 112 -25.37 -4.93 17.03
N CYS A 113 -26.50 -4.25 16.84
CA CYS A 113 -27.47 -4.61 15.79
C CYS A 113 -26.88 -4.49 14.40
N ALA A 114 -26.04 -3.48 14.15
CA ALA A 114 -25.34 -3.32 12.88
C ALA A 114 -24.38 -4.50 12.63
N TYR A 115 -23.59 -4.90 13.63
CA TYR A 115 -22.64 -6.01 13.52
C TYR A 115 -23.35 -7.36 13.34
N GLU A 116 -24.43 -7.60 14.05
CA GLU A 116 -25.22 -8.82 13.88
C GLU A 116 -25.86 -8.91 12.49
N THR A 117 -26.34 -7.78 11.98
CA THR A 117 -26.85 -7.72 10.62
C THR A 117 -25.77 -8.05 9.59
N ILE A 118 -24.57 -7.48 9.73
CA ILE A 118 -23.44 -7.83 8.85
C ILE A 118 -23.09 -9.31 8.95
N LYS A 119 -23.01 -9.88 10.16
CA LYS A 119 -22.72 -11.32 10.35
C LYS A 119 -23.79 -12.20 9.71
N ARG A 120 -25.06 -11.81 9.85
CA ARG A 120 -26.18 -12.52 9.23
C ARG A 120 -26.10 -12.49 7.71
N GLU A 121 -25.83 -11.32 7.12
CA GLU A 121 -25.67 -11.18 5.67
C GLU A 121 -24.47 -11.97 5.12
N ILE A 122 -23.34 -11.95 5.83
CA ILE A 122 -22.17 -12.79 5.49
C ILE A 122 -22.57 -14.27 5.45
N LYS A 123 -23.31 -14.75 6.46
CA LYS A 123 -23.76 -16.15 6.54
C LYS A 123 -24.77 -16.49 5.45
N LEU A 124 -25.77 -15.65 5.24
CA LEU A 124 -26.83 -15.85 4.23
C LEU A 124 -26.29 -15.90 2.80
N GLN A 125 -25.28 -15.07 2.52
CA GLN A 125 -24.67 -15.01 1.19
C GLN A 125 -23.50 -15.99 1.02
N GLY A 126 -23.17 -16.78 2.04
CA GLY A 126 -22.14 -17.81 2.00
C GLY A 126 -20.71 -17.25 1.95
N PHE A 127 -20.47 -16.09 2.54
CA PHE A 127 -19.15 -15.46 2.58
C PHE A 127 -18.29 -15.97 3.75
N ASP A 128 -16.96 -15.85 3.62
CA ASP A 128 -16.04 -16.17 4.71
C ASP A 128 -16.23 -15.16 5.87
N LYS A 129 -16.30 -15.67 7.10
CA LYS A 129 -16.42 -14.84 8.33
C LYS A 129 -15.29 -13.83 8.48
N LYS A 130 -14.12 -14.06 7.89
CA LYS A 130 -12.97 -13.14 7.91
C LYS A 130 -13.26 -11.79 7.25
N ILE A 131 -14.28 -11.71 6.36
CA ILE A 131 -14.72 -10.46 5.71
C ILE A 131 -15.33 -9.49 6.73
N PHE A 132 -15.84 -9.98 7.86
CA PHE A 132 -16.49 -9.14 8.88
C PHE A 132 -15.63 -7.95 9.31
N ARG A 133 -14.34 -8.17 9.55
CA ARG A 133 -13.41 -7.10 9.96
C ARG A 133 -13.35 -5.96 8.93
N ASN A 134 -13.27 -6.31 7.66
CA ASN A 134 -13.18 -5.31 6.59
C ASN A 134 -14.52 -4.57 6.40
N LEU A 135 -15.65 -5.26 6.55
CA LEU A 135 -16.97 -4.63 6.49
C LEU A 135 -17.20 -3.72 7.70
N LYS A 136 -16.71 -4.09 8.87
CA LYS A 136 -16.69 -3.23 10.05
C LYS A 136 -15.93 -1.93 9.76
N ASP A 137 -14.71 -2.00 9.21
CA ASP A 137 -13.91 -0.83 8.84
C ASP A 137 -14.65 0.08 7.83
N ILE A 138 -15.38 -0.52 6.88
CA ILE A 138 -16.20 0.24 5.93
C ILE A 138 -17.39 0.89 6.63
N LEU A 139 -18.04 0.17 7.55
CA LEU A 139 -19.17 0.69 8.34
C LEU A 139 -18.73 1.89 9.19
N ASP A 140 -17.62 1.77 9.89
CA ASP A 140 -17.07 2.84 10.73
C ASP A 140 -16.73 4.09 9.91
N LYS A 141 -16.18 3.91 8.70
CA LYS A 141 -15.88 5.01 7.78
C LYS A 141 -17.10 5.66 7.16
N THR A 142 -18.15 4.89 6.88
CA THR A 142 -19.33 5.39 6.15
C THR A 142 -20.46 5.82 7.06
N GLY A 143 -20.52 5.32 8.28
CA GLY A 143 -21.62 5.50 9.22
C GLY A 143 -22.97 4.94 8.70
N ASN A 144 -22.94 4.08 7.66
CA ASN A 144 -24.15 3.64 6.96
C ASN A 144 -24.10 2.15 6.60
N LEU A 145 -25.01 1.38 7.18
CA LEU A 145 -25.06 -0.07 7.03
C LEU A 145 -25.45 -0.50 5.61
N GLU A 146 -26.39 0.17 4.95
CA GLU A 146 -26.79 -0.17 3.58
C GLU A 146 -25.65 -0.02 2.59
N LYS A 147 -24.92 1.10 2.69
CA LYS A 147 -23.75 1.33 1.86
C LYS A 147 -22.70 0.26 2.10
N THR A 148 -22.50 -0.15 3.35
CA THR A 148 -21.58 -1.22 3.71
C THR A 148 -22.02 -2.55 3.11
N LEU A 149 -23.27 -2.92 3.26
CA LEU A 149 -23.82 -4.17 2.71
C LEU A 149 -23.88 -4.16 1.17
N SER A 150 -24.01 -2.98 0.55
CA SER A 150 -24.00 -2.88 -0.92
C SER A 150 -22.71 -3.41 -1.57
N VAL A 151 -21.59 -3.39 -0.83
CA VAL A 151 -20.30 -3.95 -1.29
C VAL A 151 -20.40 -5.45 -1.58
N LEU A 152 -21.29 -6.15 -0.89
CA LEU A 152 -21.54 -7.57 -1.08
C LEU A 152 -22.54 -7.87 -2.24
N SER A 153 -23.15 -6.84 -2.82
CA SER A 153 -24.13 -7.01 -3.90
C SER A 153 -23.48 -7.52 -5.19
N PRO A 154 -24.14 -8.46 -5.94
CA PRO A 154 -23.68 -8.89 -7.26
C PRO A 154 -23.59 -7.74 -8.28
N LYS A 155 -24.41 -6.73 -8.10
CA LYS A 155 -24.48 -5.55 -8.98
C LYS A 155 -23.55 -4.43 -8.53
N PHE A 156 -22.76 -4.63 -7.47
CA PHE A 156 -21.83 -3.63 -6.98
C PHE A 156 -20.79 -3.28 -8.06
N ASP A 157 -20.72 -2.00 -8.41
CA ASP A 157 -19.69 -1.49 -9.33
C ASP A 157 -18.62 -0.73 -8.54
N PRO A 158 -17.41 -1.29 -8.38
CA PRO A 158 -16.31 -0.66 -7.64
C PRO A 158 -15.83 0.64 -8.30
N LEU A 159 -16.16 0.86 -9.57
CA LEU A 159 -15.78 2.06 -10.30
C LEU A 159 -16.65 3.27 -9.91
N SER A 160 -17.94 3.03 -9.68
CA SER A 160 -18.90 4.07 -9.28
C SER A 160 -18.81 4.36 -7.77
N ASN A 161 -18.40 3.38 -6.97
CA ASN A 161 -18.38 3.42 -5.51
C ASN A 161 -16.97 3.37 -4.93
N ARG A 162 -16.03 4.18 -5.45
CA ARG A 162 -14.62 4.15 -5.04
C ARG A 162 -14.40 4.39 -3.54
N ASN A 163 -15.23 5.19 -2.91
CA ASN A 163 -15.12 5.46 -1.47
C ASN A 163 -15.37 4.22 -0.60
N LEU A 164 -16.21 3.29 -1.07
CA LEU A 164 -16.51 2.05 -0.36
C LEU A 164 -15.43 0.98 -0.53
N THR A 165 -14.64 1.07 -1.60
CA THR A 165 -13.53 0.14 -1.86
C THR A 165 -12.20 0.65 -1.32
N LEU A 166 -12.08 1.95 -1.02
CA LEU A 166 -10.86 2.57 -0.52
C LEU A 166 -10.58 2.13 0.92
N PHE A 167 -9.52 1.34 1.13
CA PHE A 167 -9.12 0.89 2.45
C PHE A 167 -7.89 1.62 2.98
N ASP A 168 -7.02 2.14 2.10
CA ASP A 168 -5.82 2.88 2.50
C ASP A 168 -5.48 3.99 1.50
N ARG A 169 -4.90 5.07 1.99
CA ARG A 169 -4.44 6.20 1.19
C ARG A 169 -3.13 6.76 1.76
N VAL A 170 -2.12 6.75 0.92
CA VAL A 170 -0.83 7.36 1.25
C VAL A 170 -0.74 8.71 0.56
N ASP A 171 -0.86 9.78 1.33
CA ASP A 171 -0.76 11.15 0.85
C ASP A 171 0.69 11.62 0.72
N THR A 172 0.90 12.66 -0.10
CA THR A 172 2.21 13.27 -0.36
C THR A 172 2.59 14.36 0.63
N LYS A 173 1.73 14.66 1.62
CA LYS A 173 1.98 15.76 2.57
C LYS A 173 3.23 15.50 3.40
N SER A 174 4.24 16.32 3.20
CA SER A 174 5.50 16.26 3.94
C SER A 174 5.33 16.82 5.35
N LYS A 175 5.75 16.05 6.37
CA LYS A 175 5.97 16.58 7.72
C LYS A 175 7.18 17.54 7.76
N TYR A 176 8.07 17.48 6.77
CA TYR A 176 9.29 18.26 6.69
C TYR A 176 9.20 19.28 5.54
N LYS A 177 9.48 20.54 5.82
CA LYS A 177 9.74 21.57 4.80
C LYS A 177 11.13 21.32 4.22
N ILE A 178 11.21 20.62 3.09
CA ILE A 178 12.47 20.39 2.40
C ILE A 178 12.69 21.54 1.42
N PRO A 179 13.85 22.23 1.47
CA PRO A 179 14.12 23.35 0.59
C PRO A 179 14.25 22.89 -0.87
N ASP A 180 13.79 23.72 -1.78
CA ASP A 180 13.89 23.51 -3.22
C ASP A 180 15.33 23.86 -3.69
N VAL A 181 16.17 22.83 -3.78
CA VAL A 181 17.57 23.01 -4.16
C VAL A 181 17.79 22.70 -5.63
N SER A 182 18.25 23.71 -6.38
CA SER A 182 18.61 23.53 -7.78
C SER A 182 19.87 22.67 -7.94
N MET A 183 19.84 21.74 -8.92
CA MET A 183 20.99 20.91 -9.30
C MET A 183 22.23 21.78 -9.67
N LYS A 184 22.03 23.00 -10.15
CA LYS A 184 23.12 23.93 -10.49
C LYS A 184 24.00 24.31 -9.27
N ARG A 185 23.46 24.27 -8.05
CA ARG A 185 24.17 24.63 -6.83
C ARG A 185 25.02 23.50 -6.24
N LEU A 186 24.94 22.28 -6.81
CA LEU A 186 25.71 21.15 -6.30
C LEU A 186 27.20 21.26 -6.64
N LYS A 187 28.04 20.93 -5.64
CA LYS A 187 29.49 20.83 -5.79
C LYS A 187 29.90 19.48 -6.41
N ILE A 188 29.51 19.23 -7.65
CA ILE A 188 29.86 18.06 -8.46
C ILE A 188 30.49 18.53 -9.77
N PRO A 189 31.21 17.64 -10.53
CA PRO A 189 31.83 18.01 -11.79
C PRO A 189 30.84 18.63 -12.80
N HIS A 190 31.24 19.72 -13.46
CA HIS A 190 30.34 20.48 -14.35
C HIS A 190 29.74 19.63 -15.46
N LYS A 191 30.58 18.83 -16.18
CA LYS A 191 30.12 17.93 -17.26
C LYS A 191 29.05 16.93 -16.76
N PHE A 192 29.21 16.39 -15.56
CA PHE A 192 28.23 15.49 -14.97
C PHE A 192 26.92 16.20 -14.64
N ARG A 193 27.02 17.37 -14.00
CA ARG A 193 25.86 18.20 -13.68
C ARG A 193 25.02 18.55 -14.90
N ASP A 194 25.68 18.92 -16.00
CA ASP A 194 25.00 19.28 -17.26
C ASP A 194 24.25 18.10 -17.87
N ILE A 195 24.81 16.88 -17.78
CA ILE A 195 24.13 15.65 -18.20
C ILE A 195 22.89 15.41 -17.34
N LEU A 196 22.98 15.60 -16.02
CA LEU A 196 21.83 15.42 -15.13
C LEU A 196 20.72 16.41 -15.47
N ILE A 197 21.05 17.67 -15.71
CA ILE A 197 20.07 18.71 -16.07
C ILE A 197 19.43 18.42 -17.44
N LYS A 198 20.21 18.00 -18.42
CA LYS A 198 19.69 17.61 -19.76
C LYS A 198 18.76 16.39 -19.67
N ASN A 199 19.00 15.49 -18.74
CA ASN A 199 18.13 14.34 -18.47
C ASN A 199 16.92 14.67 -17.58
N GLY A 200 16.61 15.95 -17.36
CA GLY A 200 15.43 16.41 -16.64
C GLY A 200 15.60 16.61 -15.12
N ASN A 201 16.77 16.28 -14.56
CA ASN A 201 17.03 16.45 -13.13
C ASN A 201 17.45 17.92 -12.84
N LYS A 202 16.50 18.85 -12.87
CA LYS A 202 16.77 20.28 -12.64
C LYS A 202 16.89 20.63 -11.16
N LYS A 203 16.22 19.88 -10.28
CA LYS A 203 16.13 20.08 -8.84
C LYS A 203 16.37 18.75 -8.11
N LEU A 204 16.84 18.84 -6.88
CA LEU A 204 16.98 17.68 -6.00
C LEU A 204 15.61 17.20 -5.53
N LEU A 205 15.42 15.90 -5.53
CA LEU A 205 14.31 15.26 -4.81
C LEU A 205 14.61 15.23 -3.29
N PRO A 206 13.59 15.14 -2.44
CA PRO A 206 13.76 15.18 -0.99
C PRO A 206 14.83 14.23 -0.44
N VAL A 207 14.81 12.97 -0.84
CA VAL A 207 15.79 11.97 -0.39
C VAL A 207 17.22 12.30 -0.82
N GLN A 208 17.39 12.88 -2.00
CA GLN A 208 18.70 13.29 -2.52
C GLN A 208 19.26 14.46 -1.70
N TYR A 209 18.40 15.43 -1.37
CA TYR A 209 18.78 16.53 -0.50
C TYR A 209 19.19 16.07 0.89
N LEU A 210 18.39 15.19 1.51
CA LEU A 210 18.70 14.62 2.82
C LEU A 210 20.01 13.84 2.81
N ALA A 211 20.24 12.99 1.81
CA ALA A 211 21.49 12.23 1.68
C ALA A 211 22.71 13.17 1.54
N ILE A 212 22.60 14.27 0.79
CA ILE A 212 23.69 15.25 0.66
C ILE A 212 23.93 15.96 1.98
N LYS A 213 22.86 16.33 2.72
CA LYS A 213 22.95 16.95 4.05
C LYS A 213 23.69 16.04 5.03
N GLU A 214 23.40 14.73 5.00
CA GLU A 214 24.04 13.73 5.86
C GLU A 214 25.45 13.32 5.42
N GLY A 215 26.01 13.96 4.40
CA GLY A 215 27.41 13.80 4.04
C GLY A 215 27.69 12.92 2.84
N LEU A 216 26.73 12.64 1.95
CA LEU A 216 26.90 11.87 0.73
C LEU A 216 28.15 12.27 -0.08
N LEU A 217 28.36 13.57 -0.28
CA LEU A 217 29.50 14.11 -1.03
C LEU A 217 30.75 14.32 -0.17
N LYS A 218 30.68 14.03 1.13
CA LYS A 218 31.79 14.12 2.11
C LYS A 218 32.34 12.73 2.48
N ASN A 219 32.05 11.72 1.68
CA ASN A 219 32.52 10.34 1.87
C ASN A 219 31.92 9.62 3.09
N GLN A 220 30.74 10.06 3.57
CA GLN A 220 30.03 9.41 4.67
C GLN A 220 29.31 8.16 4.15
N ASP A 221 29.44 7.02 4.83
CA ASP A 221 28.65 5.82 4.59
C ASP A 221 27.20 6.09 4.93
N LEU A 222 26.27 5.74 4.02
CA LEU A 222 24.85 6.04 4.17
C LEU A 222 23.97 4.81 3.94
N LEU A 223 22.98 4.63 4.80
CA LEU A 223 21.84 3.77 4.56
C LEU A 223 20.64 4.66 4.18
N VAL A 224 20.17 4.53 2.94
CA VAL A 224 19.07 5.36 2.42
C VAL A 224 17.82 4.52 2.26
N VAL A 225 16.85 4.76 3.12
CA VAL A 225 15.54 4.09 3.12
C VAL A 225 14.48 5.05 2.62
N SER A 226 13.90 4.76 1.48
CA SER A 226 12.80 5.57 0.97
C SER A 226 11.94 4.86 -0.07
N ALA A 227 10.68 5.28 -0.19
CA ALA A 227 9.69 4.68 -1.08
C ALA A 227 10.20 4.54 -2.53
N THR A 228 9.68 3.56 -3.27
CA THR A 228 9.98 3.38 -4.69
C THR A 228 9.58 4.63 -5.48
N GLY A 229 10.42 5.03 -6.44
CA GLY A 229 10.19 6.25 -7.24
C GLY A 229 10.62 7.56 -6.58
N SER A 230 11.17 7.54 -5.37
CA SER A 230 11.71 8.73 -4.68
C SER A 230 13.02 9.27 -5.26
N GLY A 231 13.65 8.55 -6.19
CA GLY A 231 14.92 8.95 -6.81
C GLY A 231 16.17 8.47 -6.07
N LYS A 232 16.08 7.39 -5.29
CA LYS A 232 17.20 6.76 -4.55
C LYS A 232 18.43 6.46 -5.42
N THR A 233 18.22 5.91 -6.61
CA THR A 233 19.32 5.53 -7.49
C THR A 233 20.24 6.71 -7.79
N LEU A 234 19.69 7.91 -7.97
CA LEU A 234 20.49 9.10 -8.23
C LEU A 234 21.36 9.49 -7.02
N VAL A 235 20.98 9.12 -5.79
CA VAL A 235 21.85 9.32 -4.61
C VAL A 235 23.19 8.62 -4.81
N GLY A 236 23.17 7.35 -5.19
CA GLY A 236 24.38 6.61 -5.46
C GLY A 236 25.15 7.09 -6.69
N GLU A 237 24.44 7.51 -7.76
CA GLU A 237 25.06 8.07 -8.95
C GLU A 237 25.80 9.39 -8.64
N LEU A 238 25.23 10.26 -7.78
CA LEU A 238 25.87 11.52 -7.37
C LEU A 238 27.23 11.29 -6.71
N ALA A 239 27.33 10.34 -5.80
CA ALA A 239 28.59 9.99 -5.17
C ALA A 239 29.52 9.22 -6.12
N GLY A 240 29.02 8.12 -6.72
CA GLY A 240 29.81 7.19 -7.51
C GLY A 240 30.40 7.79 -8.77
N VAL A 241 29.57 8.48 -9.59
CA VAL A 241 30.05 9.13 -10.82
C VAL A 241 31.01 10.29 -10.52
N THR A 242 30.74 11.03 -9.43
CA THR A 242 31.68 12.10 -9.00
C THR A 242 33.06 11.55 -8.67
N LYS A 243 33.14 10.39 -8.01
CA LYS A 243 34.41 9.70 -7.70
C LYS A 243 35.04 9.07 -8.95
N ALA A 244 34.24 8.47 -9.82
CA ALA A 244 34.71 7.90 -11.09
C ALA A 244 35.39 8.96 -11.98
N MET A 245 34.84 10.16 -12.05
CA MET A 245 35.46 11.28 -12.76
C MET A 245 36.77 11.80 -12.12
N LYS A 246 37.08 11.37 -10.90
CA LYS A 246 38.35 11.64 -10.20
C LYS A 246 39.33 10.43 -10.28
N GLY A 247 39.03 9.44 -11.12
CA GLY A 247 39.88 8.26 -11.32
C GLY A 247 39.70 7.19 -10.25
N GLN A 248 38.66 7.25 -9.42
CA GLN A 248 38.32 6.19 -8.47
C GLN A 248 37.20 5.29 -9.02
N LYS A 249 37.24 3.99 -8.67
CA LYS A 249 36.23 3.05 -9.15
C LYS A 249 34.87 3.22 -8.43
N PHE A 250 33.79 3.17 -9.20
CA PHE A 250 32.42 3.11 -8.72
C PHE A 250 31.81 1.74 -8.99
N ILE A 251 31.39 1.03 -7.94
CA ILE A 251 30.71 -0.27 -8.05
C ILE A 251 29.23 -0.12 -7.74
N PHE A 252 28.38 -0.57 -8.65
CA PHE A 252 26.93 -0.65 -8.47
C PHE A 252 26.51 -2.11 -8.36
N LEU A 253 26.01 -2.49 -7.19
CA LEU A 253 25.57 -3.86 -6.90
C LEU A 253 24.05 -3.94 -6.85
N THR A 254 23.49 -4.99 -7.44
CA THR A 254 22.07 -5.27 -7.47
C THR A 254 21.81 -6.77 -7.28
N PRO A 255 20.65 -7.17 -6.69
CA PRO A 255 20.38 -8.59 -6.42
C PRO A 255 20.16 -9.43 -7.68
N LEU A 256 19.84 -8.83 -8.82
CA LEU A 256 19.38 -9.54 -10.00
C LEU A 256 20.21 -9.23 -11.25
N VAL A 257 20.54 -10.29 -12.00
CA VAL A 257 21.25 -10.19 -13.28
C VAL A 257 20.52 -9.31 -14.30
N ALA A 258 19.19 -9.38 -14.33
CA ALA A 258 18.38 -8.55 -15.23
C ALA A 258 18.53 -7.05 -14.93
N LEU A 259 18.53 -6.68 -13.65
CA LEU A 259 18.78 -5.31 -13.19
C LEU A 259 20.19 -4.85 -13.52
N ALA A 260 21.18 -5.70 -13.27
CA ALA A 260 22.57 -5.40 -13.60
C ALA A 260 22.73 -5.10 -15.10
N ASN A 261 22.14 -5.92 -15.97
CA ASN A 261 22.13 -5.70 -17.42
C ASN A 261 21.45 -4.38 -17.82
N GLN A 262 20.30 -4.07 -17.21
CA GLN A 262 19.61 -2.80 -17.46
C GLN A 262 20.47 -1.61 -17.02
N LYS A 263 20.99 -1.62 -15.79
CA LYS A 263 21.83 -0.54 -15.26
C LYS A 263 23.13 -0.35 -16.05
N TYR A 264 23.73 -1.46 -16.48
CA TYR A 264 24.91 -1.40 -17.36
C TYR A 264 24.61 -0.63 -18.65
N ARG A 265 23.51 -0.96 -19.34
CA ARG A 265 23.12 -0.27 -20.57
C ARG A 265 22.80 1.22 -20.32
N ASP A 266 22.09 1.50 -19.23
CA ASP A 266 21.73 2.87 -18.86
C ASP A 266 22.98 3.70 -18.55
N PHE A 267 23.90 3.18 -17.75
CA PHE A 267 25.15 3.87 -17.39
C PHE A 267 26.05 4.05 -18.61
N LYS A 268 26.19 3.02 -19.45
CA LYS A 268 26.98 3.10 -20.69
C LYS A 268 26.43 4.19 -21.61
N ARG A 269 25.09 4.26 -21.79
CA ARG A 269 24.43 5.30 -22.61
C ARG A 269 24.57 6.68 -21.97
N LYS A 270 24.30 6.80 -20.67
CA LYS A 270 24.21 8.06 -19.94
C LYS A 270 25.58 8.70 -19.74
N TYR A 271 26.62 7.90 -19.44
CA TYR A 271 27.94 8.40 -19.06
C TYR A 271 29.01 8.24 -20.13
N LYS A 272 28.70 7.71 -21.32
CA LYS A 272 29.62 7.66 -22.46
C LYS A 272 30.23 9.04 -22.77
N LYS A 273 29.42 10.10 -22.68
CA LYS A 273 29.87 11.49 -22.94
C LYS A 273 30.83 12.05 -21.89
N LEU A 274 30.99 11.38 -20.75
CA LEU A 274 31.98 11.72 -19.70
C LEU A 274 33.32 11.04 -19.93
N GLY A 275 33.44 10.16 -20.94
CA GLY A 275 34.63 9.34 -21.17
C GLY A 275 34.76 8.16 -20.21
N LEU A 276 33.76 7.87 -19.36
CA LEU A 276 33.82 6.81 -18.39
C LEU A 276 33.57 5.44 -19.03
N LYS A 277 34.46 4.48 -18.69
CA LYS A 277 34.34 3.09 -19.08
C LYS A 277 33.44 2.33 -18.12
N VAL A 278 32.42 1.65 -18.66
CA VAL A 278 31.47 0.88 -17.85
C VAL A 278 31.61 -0.59 -18.16
N ALA A 279 31.83 -1.42 -17.13
CA ALA A 279 31.87 -2.89 -17.23
C ALA A 279 30.70 -3.53 -16.48
N ILE A 280 30.39 -4.78 -16.86
CA ILE A 280 29.40 -5.60 -16.16
C ILE A 280 30.03 -6.91 -15.67
N LYS A 281 29.76 -7.30 -14.41
CA LYS A 281 30.18 -8.57 -13.81
C LYS A 281 28.99 -9.33 -13.25
N VAL A 282 28.57 -10.38 -13.96
CA VAL A 282 27.45 -11.26 -13.59
C VAL A 282 27.86 -12.73 -13.78
N GLY A 283 27.24 -13.67 -13.05
CA GLY A 283 27.65 -15.08 -12.99
C GLY A 283 27.67 -15.80 -14.34
N ARG A 284 28.69 -16.64 -14.54
CA ARG A 284 28.94 -17.38 -15.78
C ARG A 284 27.78 -18.25 -16.29
N ASN A 285 26.97 -18.81 -15.41
CA ASN A 285 25.92 -19.81 -15.77
C ASN A 285 24.62 -19.22 -16.30
N ARG A 286 24.45 -17.90 -16.40
CA ARG A 286 23.20 -17.25 -16.83
C ARG A 286 23.36 -16.37 -18.08
N VAL A 287 24.53 -16.36 -18.70
CA VAL A 287 24.79 -15.68 -19.96
C VAL A 287 24.71 -16.68 -21.13
N LYS A 288 23.67 -17.51 -21.18
CA LYS A 288 23.31 -18.28 -22.38
C LYS A 288 22.20 -17.56 -23.15
N ALA A 289 22.51 -16.37 -23.65
CA ALA A 289 21.78 -15.78 -24.77
C ALA A 289 22.73 -15.76 -25.96
N LYS A 290 22.32 -16.40 -27.06
CA LYS A 290 23.06 -16.40 -28.32
C LYS A 290 23.43 -14.95 -28.68
N GLY A 291 24.71 -14.64 -28.77
CA GLY A 291 25.24 -13.38 -29.28
C GLY A 291 25.73 -12.35 -28.26
N GLU A 292 25.73 -12.63 -26.96
CA GLU A 292 26.27 -11.67 -25.99
C GLU A 292 27.72 -11.95 -25.61
N LEU A 293 28.54 -10.92 -25.74
CA LEU A 293 29.94 -10.84 -25.42
C LEU A 293 30.24 -11.42 -24.03
N LYS A 294 31.07 -12.44 -23.98
CA LYS A 294 31.88 -12.78 -22.79
C LYS A 294 32.83 -11.60 -22.58
N LEU A 295 32.51 -10.70 -21.64
CA LEU A 295 33.45 -9.66 -21.25
C LEU A 295 34.56 -10.30 -20.42
N PRO A 296 35.84 -10.24 -20.86
CA PRO A 296 36.96 -10.74 -20.09
C PRO A 296 37.16 -9.97 -18.78
N ASP A 297 37.81 -10.56 -17.79
CA ASP A 297 38.14 -9.89 -16.51
C ASP A 297 39.02 -8.64 -16.70
N SER A 298 39.71 -8.52 -17.83
CA SER A 298 40.43 -7.33 -18.26
C SER A 298 39.58 -6.07 -18.30
N ASP A 299 38.30 -6.19 -18.72
CA ASP A 299 37.41 -5.03 -18.82
C ASP A 299 37.04 -4.48 -17.44
N VAL A 300 37.06 -5.31 -16.38
CA VAL A 300 36.79 -4.87 -14.99
C VAL A 300 37.98 -4.06 -14.45
N LYS A 301 39.22 -4.44 -14.82
CA LYS A 301 40.42 -3.73 -14.39
C LYS A 301 40.45 -2.28 -14.89
N ASP A 302 40.06 -2.07 -16.15
CA ASP A 302 40.11 -0.77 -16.82
C ASP A 302 38.84 0.05 -16.69
N ALA A 303 37.80 -0.50 -16.05
CA ALA A 303 36.51 0.18 -15.87
C ALA A 303 36.53 1.20 -14.73
N ASP A 304 35.91 2.36 -14.99
CA ASP A 304 35.63 3.38 -13.99
C ASP A 304 34.35 3.05 -13.22
N ILE A 305 33.36 2.43 -13.89
CA ILE A 305 32.08 2.02 -13.31
C ILE A 305 31.89 0.52 -13.55
N ILE A 306 31.65 -0.23 -12.48
CA ILE A 306 31.40 -1.67 -12.51
C ILE A 306 29.98 -1.93 -12.02
N VAL A 307 29.17 -2.56 -12.86
CA VAL A 307 27.82 -3.00 -12.47
C VAL A 307 27.85 -4.51 -12.27
N GLY A 308 27.31 -4.99 -11.16
CA GLY A 308 27.35 -6.43 -10.88
C GLY A 308 26.32 -6.92 -9.88
N THR A 309 26.32 -8.24 -9.64
CA THR A 309 25.54 -8.85 -8.56
C THR A 309 26.41 -9.06 -7.32
N TYR A 310 25.79 -9.15 -6.15
CA TYR A 310 26.47 -9.37 -4.87
C TYR A 310 27.37 -10.61 -4.92
N GLU A 311 26.84 -11.70 -5.46
CA GLU A 311 27.52 -12.98 -5.53
C GLU A 311 28.77 -12.91 -6.41
N CYS A 312 28.73 -12.14 -7.48
CA CYS A 312 29.87 -12.01 -8.38
C CYS A 312 31.00 -11.20 -7.78
N LEU A 313 30.67 -10.12 -7.06
CA LEU A 313 31.69 -9.34 -6.36
C LEU A 313 32.29 -10.13 -5.20
N ASP A 314 31.42 -10.83 -4.41
CA ASP A 314 31.90 -11.70 -3.33
C ASP A 314 32.83 -12.79 -3.82
N TYR A 315 32.50 -13.45 -4.93
CA TYR A 315 33.34 -14.45 -5.56
C TYR A 315 34.69 -13.86 -6.02
N LEU A 316 34.68 -12.68 -6.64
CA LEU A 316 35.88 -11.99 -7.08
C LEU A 316 36.81 -11.70 -5.91
N LEU A 317 36.29 -11.18 -4.80
CA LEU A 317 37.09 -10.85 -3.62
C LEU A 317 37.62 -12.11 -2.89
N ARG A 318 36.82 -13.17 -2.81
CA ARG A 318 37.26 -14.45 -2.18
C ARG A 318 38.37 -15.14 -2.95
N ASN A 319 38.43 -14.96 -4.27
CA ASN A 319 39.46 -15.56 -5.12
C ASN A 319 40.75 -14.72 -5.21
N GLY A 320 40.94 -13.78 -4.30
CA GLY A 320 42.17 -12.98 -4.25
C GLY A 320 42.28 -11.90 -5.34
N ASN A 321 41.27 -11.68 -6.16
CA ASN A 321 41.28 -10.71 -7.25
C ASN A 321 40.99 -9.27 -6.80
N SER A 322 41.33 -8.93 -5.55
CA SER A 322 41.14 -7.58 -4.99
C SER A 322 41.90 -6.49 -5.77
N ALA A 323 43.03 -6.83 -6.37
CA ALA A 323 43.80 -5.90 -7.19
C ALA A 323 43.03 -5.33 -8.41
N LEU A 324 42.01 -6.06 -8.93
CA LEU A 324 41.14 -5.57 -10.01
C LEU A 324 40.30 -4.38 -9.58
N LEU A 325 40.09 -4.20 -8.27
CA LEU A 325 39.32 -3.13 -7.67
C LEU A 325 40.20 -2.08 -6.99
N SER A 326 41.46 -1.97 -7.40
CA SER A 326 42.35 -0.93 -6.91
C SER A 326 41.71 0.46 -7.07
N ASN A 327 41.96 1.36 -6.12
CA ASN A 327 41.42 2.71 -6.07
C ASN A 327 39.87 2.75 -6.02
N LEU A 328 39.26 1.83 -5.23
CA LEU A 328 37.82 1.79 -5.01
C LEU A 328 37.35 3.04 -4.26
N GLY A 329 36.44 3.81 -4.86
CA GLY A 329 35.89 5.05 -4.28
C GLY A 329 34.53 4.89 -3.65
N VAL A 330 33.59 4.21 -4.35
CA VAL A 330 32.21 4.04 -3.88
C VAL A 330 31.68 2.66 -4.21
N VAL A 331 31.00 2.04 -3.25
CA VAL A 331 30.19 0.84 -3.46
C VAL A 331 28.73 1.16 -3.15
N LEU A 332 27.90 1.10 -4.15
CA LEU A 332 26.45 1.22 -4.01
C LEU A 332 25.82 -0.16 -3.97
N ILE A 333 25.05 -0.43 -2.94
CA ILE A 333 24.31 -1.68 -2.74
C ILE A 333 22.82 -1.37 -2.88
N ASP A 334 22.25 -1.70 -4.03
CA ASP A 334 20.82 -1.54 -4.27
C ASP A 334 20.03 -2.70 -3.65
N GLU A 335 18.89 -2.43 -3.09
CA GLU A 335 18.03 -3.37 -2.34
C GLU A 335 18.78 -4.07 -1.18
N ILE A 336 19.47 -3.26 -0.35
CA ILE A 336 20.27 -3.79 0.78
C ILE A 336 19.48 -4.60 1.80
N HIS A 337 18.12 -4.46 1.83
CA HIS A 337 17.23 -5.30 2.66
C HIS A 337 17.32 -6.80 2.33
N MET A 338 17.93 -7.18 1.20
CA MET A 338 18.27 -8.58 0.89
C MET A 338 19.23 -9.21 1.91
N ILE A 339 19.73 -8.42 2.86
CA ILE A 339 20.49 -8.94 4.01
C ILE A 339 19.62 -9.81 4.94
N ASP A 340 18.30 -9.58 4.96
CA ASP A 340 17.32 -10.36 5.71
C ASP A 340 16.87 -11.64 4.95
N ASP A 341 17.37 -11.87 3.74
CA ASP A 341 17.04 -13.07 2.95
C ASP A 341 17.78 -14.30 3.49
N GLU A 342 17.05 -15.39 3.72
CA GLU A 342 17.56 -16.63 4.34
C GLU A 342 18.75 -17.23 3.58
N ASP A 343 18.70 -17.20 2.23
CA ASP A 343 19.70 -17.82 1.37
C ASP A 343 20.90 -16.88 1.05
N ARG A 344 20.61 -15.59 0.89
CA ARG A 344 21.56 -14.61 0.32
C ARG A 344 22.07 -13.59 1.34
N GLY A 345 21.37 -13.39 2.44
CA GLY A 345 21.66 -12.36 3.43
C GLY A 345 23.01 -12.53 4.08
N THR A 346 23.36 -13.73 4.52
CA THR A 346 24.66 -14.05 5.12
C THR A 346 25.82 -13.73 4.19
N ARG A 347 25.65 -13.98 2.88
CA ARG A 347 26.66 -13.68 1.87
C ARG A 347 26.82 -12.18 1.67
N LEU A 348 25.72 -11.43 1.64
CA LEU A 348 25.75 -9.97 1.50
C LEU A 348 26.39 -9.32 2.73
N ASN A 349 26.05 -9.78 3.94
CA ASN A 349 26.69 -9.32 5.19
C ASN A 349 28.21 -9.52 5.14
N GLY A 350 28.65 -10.75 4.81
CA GLY A 350 30.07 -11.06 4.66
C GLY A 350 30.75 -10.23 3.57
N LEU A 351 30.08 -9.92 2.48
CA LEU A 351 30.59 -9.05 1.42
C LEU A 351 30.82 -7.62 1.93
N ILE A 352 29.86 -7.04 2.64
CA ILE A 352 29.98 -5.67 3.17
C ILE A 352 31.16 -5.57 4.15
N LYS A 353 31.26 -6.52 5.10
CA LYS A 353 32.38 -6.57 6.06
C LYS A 353 33.72 -6.71 5.36
N ARG A 354 33.81 -7.53 4.31
CA ARG A 354 35.01 -7.71 3.50
C ARG A 354 35.40 -6.45 2.74
N ILE A 355 34.45 -5.73 2.15
CA ILE A 355 34.73 -4.46 1.48
C ILE A 355 35.25 -3.44 2.48
N LYS A 356 34.66 -3.31 3.66
CA LYS A 356 35.13 -2.39 4.71
C LYS A 356 36.55 -2.70 5.18
N HIS A 357 36.90 -3.99 5.26
CA HIS A 357 38.26 -4.43 5.65
C HIS A 357 39.30 -4.17 4.56
N LEU A 358 38.97 -4.56 3.31
CA LEU A 358 39.93 -4.46 2.20
C LEU A 358 40.08 -3.03 1.65
N TYR A 359 39.02 -2.22 1.73
CA TYR A 359 38.95 -0.87 1.19
C TYR A 359 38.41 0.14 2.20
N PRO A 360 39.06 0.38 3.33
CA PRO A 360 38.54 1.19 4.43
C PRO A 360 38.27 2.66 4.05
N LYS A 361 38.88 3.14 2.95
CA LYS A 361 38.65 4.50 2.43
C LYS A 361 37.49 4.60 1.43
N SER A 362 36.92 3.45 1.03
CA SER A 362 35.76 3.46 0.12
C SER A 362 34.48 3.80 0.86
N GLN A 363 33.61 4.55 0.21
CA GLN A 363 32.29 4.88 0.72
C GLN A 363 31.30 3.76 0.38
N ILE A 364 30.50 3.33 1.35
CA ILE A 364 29.40 2.38 1.13
C ILE A 364 28.06 3.09 1.22
N ILE A 365 27.21 2.87 0.22
CA ILE A 365 25.86 3.45 0.17
C ILE A 365 24.87 2.29 -0.01
N GLY A 366 24.07 2.02 1.01
CA GLY A 366 22.96 1.08 0.95
C GLY A 366 21.66 1.77 0.54
N LEU A 367 20.95 1.23 -0.45
CA LEU A 367 19.63 1.72 -0.85
C LEU A 367 18.56 0.66 -0.57
N SER A 368 17.43 1.07 -0.01
CA SER A 368 16.26 0.20 0.15
C SER A 368 14.95 0.95 0.03
N ALA A 369 13.89 0.24 -0.37
CA ALA A 369 12.53 0.76 -0.30
C ALA A 369 11.91 0.58 1.08
N THR A 370 12.23 -0.54 1.74
CA THR A 370 11.71 -0.96 3.05
C THR A 370 12.78 -1.73 3.80
N VAL A 371 12.93 -1.46 5.09
CA VAL A 371 13.78 -2.22 6.02
C VAL A 371 12.99 -2.40 7.31
N LYS A 372 13.03 -3.57 7.93
CA LYS A 372 12.29 -3.85 9.17
C LYS A 372 12.81 -2.99 10.33
N ASN A 373 14.14 -2.95 10.51
CA ASN A 373 14.82 -2.19 11.56
C ASN A 373 15.96 -1.39 10.93
N PRO A 374 15.68 -0.20 10.34
CA PRO A 374 16.70 0.55 9.61
C PRO A 374 17.83 1.07 10.52
N ASP A 375 17.52 1.44 11.77
CA ASP A 375 18.53 1.88 12.75
C ASP A 375 19.52 0.75 13.06
N PHE A 376 19.03 -0.45 13.36
CA PHE A 376 19.88 -1.61 13.64
C PHE A 376 20.83 -1.92 12.46
N LEU A 377 20.32 -1.88 11.22
CA LEU A 377 21.13 -2.12 10.03
C LEU A 377 22.16 -1.01 9.80
N ALA A 378 21.81 0.23 10.08
CA ALA A 378 22.70 1.38 9.99
C ALA A 378 23.85 1.26 11.01
N ASP A 379 23.52 0.89 12.24
CA ASP A 379 24.51 0.72 13.34
C ASP A 379 25.44 -0.48 13.08
N GLU A 380 24.91 -1.63 12.63
CA GLU A 380 25.73 -2.82 12.31
C GLU A 380 26.86 -2.51 11.33
N PHE A 381 26.58 -1.66 10.35
CA PHE A 381 27.57 -1.26 9.34
C PHE A 381 28.13 0.14 9.53
N ASN A 382 27.93 0.78 10.68
CA ASN A 382 28.39 2.14 10.96
C ASN A 382 28.08 3.09 9.78
N MET A 383 26.82 3.13 9.38
CA MET A 383 26.28 3.99 8.33
C MET A 383 25.37 5.04 8.95
N LYS A 384 25.31 6.23 8.39
CA LYS A 384 24.24 7.19 8.76
C LYS A 384 22.95 6.85 8.07
N LEU A 385 21.85 6.81 8.84
CA LEU A 385 20.52 6.58 8.32
C LEU A 385 19.95 7.85 7.67
N VAL A 386 19.44 7.70 6.46
CA VAL A 386 18.64 8.70 5.73
C VAL A 386 17.29 8.08 5.43
N GLU A 387 16.28 8.47 6.18
CA GLU A 387 14.93 7.95 6.01
C GLU A 387 14.01 8.99 5.40
N TYR A 388 13.24 8.57 4.37
CA TYR A 388 12.21 9.38 3.74
C TYR A 388 11.04 8.49 3.29
N SER A 389 10.03 8.42 4.14
CA SER A 389 8.88 7.51 3.97
C SER A 389 7.82 8.00 2.98
N GLN A 390 7.91 9.27 2.54
CA GLN A 390 6.86 9.88 1.73
C GLN A 390 6.98 9.51 0.26
N ARG A 391 5.83 9.29 -0.35
CA ARG A 391 5.75 9.04 -1.79
C ARG A 391 5.69 10.38 -2.56
N PRO A 392 6.33 10.44 -3.75
CA PRO A 392 6.27 11.63 -4.59
C PRO A 392 4.91 11.85 -5.25
N VAL A 393 4.07 10.82 -5.33
CA VAL A 393 2.67 10.88 -5.80
C VAL A 393 1.77 10.11 -4.84
N PRO A 394 0.52 10.56 -4.61
CA PRO A 394 -0.42 9.87 -3.72
C PRO A 394 -0.75 8.49 -4.25
N LEU A 395 -0.99 7.56 -3.34
CA LEU A 395 -1.40 6.19 -3.64
C LEU A 395 -2.75 5.92 -2.99
N GLU A 396 -3.69 5.43 -3.78
CA GLU A 396 -4.99 4.95 -3.31
C GLU A 396 -5.04 3.43 -3.42
N CYS A 397 -5.35 2.76 -2.34
CA CYS A 397 -5.47 1.30 -2.27
C CYS A 397 -6.93 0.89 -2.09
N HIS A 398 -7.43 0.09 -3.01
CA HIS A 398 -8.81 -0.37 -3.07
C HIS A 398 -8.89 -1.89 -2.90
N LEU A 399 -9.80 -2.35 -2.04
CA LEU A 399 -10.13 -3.76 -1.90
C LEU A 399 -11.50 -4.01 -2.55
N VAL A 400 -11.54 -4.94 -3.50
CA VAL A 400 -12.73 -5.27 -4.29
C VAL A 400 -13.08 -6.73 -4.10
N TYR A 401 -14.26 -6.98 -3.56
CA TYR A 401 -14.80 -8.32 -3.39
C TYR A 401 -15.49 -8.80 -4.66
N ILE A 402 -15.18 -10.01 -5.09
CA ILE A 402 -15.64 -10.57 -6.34
C ILE A 402 -16.15 -12.00 -6.12
N ARG A 403 -17.26 -12.34 -6.74
CA ARG A 403 -17.92 -13.65 -6.58
C ARG A 403 -17.36 -14.76 -7.46
N SER A 404 -16.81 -14.43 -8.63
CA SER A 404 -16.34 -15.45 -9.57
C SER A 404 -15.11 -14.99 -10.36
N GLU A 405 -14.32 -15.94 -10.83
CA GLU A 405 -13.16 -15.65 -11.70
C GLU A 405 -13.57 -14.96 -13.01
N SER A 406 -14.73 -15.26 -13.57
CA SER A 406 -15.22 -14.59 -14.78
C SER A 406 -15.54 -13.12 -14.51
N SER A 407 -16.21 -12.82 -13.39
CA SER A 407 -16.46 -11.44 -12.95
C SER A 407 -15.16 -10.67 -12.70
N LYS A 408 -14.14 -11.36 -12.18
CA LYS A 408 -12.81 -10.81 -11.93
C LYS A 408 -12.15 -10.31 -13.22
N HIS A 409 -12.19 -11.10 -14.28
CA HIS A 409 -11.64 -10.69 -15.57
C HIS A 409 -12.38 -9.49 -16.18
N HIS A 410 -13.72 -9.42 -16.01
CA HIS A 410 -14.51 -8.28 -16.48
C HIS A 410 -14.20 -6.99 -15.70
N ILE A 411 -13.99 -7.10 -14.38
CA ILE A 411 -13.58 -5.96 -13.56
C ILE A 411 -12.18 -5.48 -13.98
N MET A 412 -11.22 -6.38 -14.17
CA MET A 412 -9.89 -6.02 -14.69
C MET A 412 -9.98 -5.26 -16.02
N GLN A 413 -10.83 -5.73 -16.94
CA GLN A 413 -11.05 -5.09 -18.22
C GLN A 413 -11.63 -3.67 -18.06
N LYS A 414 -12.67 -3.50 -17.21
CA LYS A 414 -13.28 -2.18 -16.95
C LYS A 414 -12.26 -1.22 -16.33
N LEU A 415 -11.51 -1.66 -15.32
CA LEU A 415 -10.49 -0.88 -14.63
C LEU A 415 -9.39 -0.44 -15.61
N ALA A 416 -8.88 -1.37 -16.43
CA ALA A 416 -7.83 -1.09 -17.39
C ALA A 416 -8.29 -0.10 -18.50
N LYS A 417 -9.50 -0.26 -19.04
CA LYS A 417 -10.06 0.67 -20.03
C LYS A 417 -10.26 2.07 -19.45
N ARG A 418 -10.81 2.17 -18.25
CA ARG A 418 -11.02 3.46 -17.59
C ARG A 418 -9.70 4.17 -17.36
N GLU A 419 -8.69 3.46 -16.84
CA GLU A 419 -7.39 4.04 -16.55
C GLU A 419 -6.68 4.51 -17.83
N TYR A 420 -6.72 3.72 -18.90
CA TYR A 420 -6.13 4.10 -20.19
C TYR A 420 -6.79 5.33 -20.83
N ASN A 421 -8.08 5.54 -20.57
CA ASN A 421 -8.79 6.73 -21.03
C ASN A 421 -8.52 7.97 -20.17
N THR A 422 -7.89 7.79 -19.00
CA THR A 422 -7.51 8.90 -18.13
C THR A 422 -6.13 9.41 -18.54
N LYS A 423 -5.98 10.74 -18.64
CA LYS A 423 -4.68 11.39 -18.88
C LYS A 423 -4.22 12.08 -17.62
N SER A 424 -2.93 12.00 -17.32
CA SER A 424 -2.29 12.79 -16.28
C SER A 424 -2.21 14.27 -16.69
N LYS A 425 -1.96 15.16 -15.74
CA LYS A 425 -1.69 16.59 -16.00
C LYS A 425 -0.50 16.80 -16.96
N LYS A 426 0.37 15.80 -17.07
CA LYS A 426 1.53 15.79 -17.99
C LYS A 426 1.22 15.22 -19.36
N GLY A 427 -0.04 14.85 -19.65
CA GLY A 427 -0.51 14.35 -20.93
C GLY A 427 -0.33 12.85 -21.17
N TYR A 428 0.25 12.09 -20.23
CA TYR A 428 0.42 10.64 -20.37
C TYR A 428 -0.88 9.90 -20.06
N ARG A 429 -1.20 8.89 -20.88
CA ARG A 429 -2.32 7.99 -20.62
C ARG A 429 -1.98 7.05 -19.46
N GLY A 430 -3.00 6.68 -18.69
CA GLY A 430 -2.82 5.70 -17.63
C GLY A 430 -2.55 4.31 -18.17
N GLN A 431 -1.63 3.57 -17.54
CA GLN A 431 -1.28 2.20 -17.89
C GLN A 431 -1.43 1.31 -16.67
N THR A 432 -1.69 0.01 -16.90
CA THR A 432 -2.00 -0.94 -15.83
C THR A 432 -1.01 -2.10 -15.81
N ILE A 433 -0.56 -2.49 -14.61
CA ILE A 433 0.12 -3.76 -14.35
C ILE A 433 -0.84 -4.67 -13.61
N ILE A 434 -1.00 -5.91 -14.07
CA ILE A 434 -1.80 -6.93 -13.39
C ILE A 434 -0.86 -8.02 -12.88
N PHE A 435 -0.82 -8.23 -11.56
CA PHE A 435 -0.06 -9.30 -10.93
C PHE A 435 -0.92 -10.54 -10.74
N THR A 436 -0.43 -11.70 -11.17
CA THR A 436 -1.09 -13.00 -11.03
C THR A 436 -0.12 -14.10 -10.62
N ASN A 437 -0.65 -15.24 -10.17
CA ASN A 437 0.10 -16.29 -9.49
C ASN A 437 0.90 -17.24 -10.40
N SER A 438 0.65 -17.29 -11.72
CA SER A 438 1.32 -18.24 -12.59
C SER A 438 1.55 -17.71 -14.02
N ARG A 439 2.59 -18.24 -14.69
CA ARG A 439 2.90 -17.91 -16.10
C ARG A 439 1.73 -18.22 -17.03
N ARG A 440 1.04 -19.36 -16.84
CA ARG A 440 -0.13 -19.73 -17.62
C ARG A 440 -1.27 -18.72 -17.47
N LYS A 441 -1.49 -18.23 -16.25
CA LYS A 441 -2.55 -17.26 -15.97
C LYS A 441 -2.22 -15.87 -16.56
N THR A 442 -0.93 -15.49 -16.70
CA THR A 442 -0.56 -14.25 -17.39
C THR A 442 -1.04 -14.26 -18.83
N HIS A 443 -0.86 -15.37 -19.56
CA HIS A 443 -1.35 -15.49 -20.93
C HIS A 443 -2.88 -15.52 -21.00
N LYS A 444 -3.54 -16.29 -20.09
CA LYS A 444 -5.01 -16.37 -20.06
C LYS A 444 -5.66 -14.99 -19.89
N ILE A 445 -5.18 -14.21 -18.93
CA ILE A 445 -5.71 -12.87 -18.67
C ILE A 445 -5.37 -11.91 -19.81
N ALA A 446 -4.14 -11.92 -20.35
CA ALA A 446 -3.75 -11.09 -21.46
C ALA A 446 -4.60 -11.36 -22.72
N ASN A 447 -4.80 -12.62 -23.08
CA ASN A 447 -5.64 -13.02 -24.21
C ASN A 447 -7.11 -12.61 -24.01
N PHE A 448 -7.66 -12.78 -22.79
CA PHE A 448 -9.00 -12.30 -22.47
C PHE A 448 -9.14 -10.78 -22.70
N LEU A 449 -8.16 -10.00 -22.24
CA LEU A 449 -8.15 -8.56 -22.41
C LEU A 449 -8.03 -8.16 -23.89
N GLN A 450 -7.17 -8.83 -24.65
CA GLN A 450 -7.01 -8.61 -26.10
C GLN A 450 -8.32 -8.89 -26.86
N ASN A 451 -9.01 -9.98 -26.55
CA ASN A 451 -10.33 -10.30 -27.13
C ASN A 451 -11.39 -9.23 -26.80
N LYS A 452 -11.18 -8.47 -25.71
CA LYS A 452 -12.04 -7.33 -25.32
C LYS A 452 -11.51 -5.98 -25.80
N LYS A 453 -10.63 -5.97 -26.81
CA LYS A 453 -10.03 -4.76 -27.44
C LYS A 453 -9.23 -3.91 -26.43
N VAL A 454 -8.48 -4.56 -25.53
CA VAL A 454 -7.51 -3.93 -24.64
C VAL A 454 -6.11 -4.38 -25.07
N ASN A 455 -5.20 -3.46 -25.35
CA ASN A 455 -3.82 -3.78 -25.73
C ASN A 455 -3.05 -4.30 -24.51
N ALA A 456 -3.07 -5.63 -24.34
CA ALA A 456 -2.46 -6.32 -23.22
C ALA A 456 -1.32 -7.23 -23.68
N ALA A 457 -0.29 -7.39 -22.84
CA ALA A 457 0.78 -8.35 -23.07
C ALA A 457 1.08 -9.17 -21.80
N ALA A 458 1.36 -10.47 -21.97
CA ALA A 458 1.87 -11.31 -20.90
C ALA A 458 3.38 -11.11 -20.76
N TYR A 459 3.85 -10.91 -19.52
CA TYR A 459 5.26 -10.73 -19.20
C TYR A 459 5.69 -11.63 -18.05
N HIS A 460 6.68 -12.49 -18.25
CA HIS A 460 7.19 -13.38 -17.21
C HIS A 460 8.62 -13.87 -17.50
N ALA A 461 9.28 -14.46 -16.51
CA ALA A 461 10.68 -14.89 -16.60
C ALA A 461 10.95 -15.86 -17.76
N GLY A 462 9.98 -16.67 -18.18
CA GLY A 462 10.12 -17.66 -19.27
C GLY A 462 10.09 -17.08 -20.68
N LEU A 463 9.81 -15.78 -20.86
CA LEU A 463 9.89 -15.15 -22.19
C LEU A 463 11.32 -14.99 -22.66
N SER A 464 11.54 -15.10 -23.99
CA SER A 464 12.84 -14.77 -24.57
C SER A 464 13.23 -13.31 -24.34
N TYR A 465 14.50 -13.03 -24.32
CA TYR A 465 15.04 -11.68 -24.13
C TYR A 465 14.42 -10.66 -25.11
N TYR A 466 14.39 -10.99 -26.38
CA TYR A 466 13.82 -10.16 -27.43
C TYR A 466 12.34 -9.81 -27.19
N LYS A 467 11.54 -10.81 -26.78
CA LYS A 467 10.11 -10.56 -26.46
C LYS A 467 9.96 -9.64 -25.25
N LYS A 468 10.78 -9.81 -24.23
CA LYS A 468 10.79 -8.93 -23.05
C LYS A 468 11.10 -7.49 -23.44
N GLU A 469 12.20 -7.28 -24.15
CA GLU A 469 12.64 -5.96 -24.60
C GLU A 469 11.58 -5.25 -25.47
N LYS A 470 10.94 -6.00 -26.37
CA LYS A 470 9.84 -5.48 -27.19
C LYS A 470 8.65 -5.02 -26.33
N ILE A 471 8.21 -5.85 -25.37
CA ILE A 471 7.09 -5.50 -24.49
C ILE A 471 7.45 -4.28 -23.63
N GLU A 472 8.66 -4.22 -23.08
CA GLU A 472 9.16 -3.10 -22.31
C GLU A 472 9.12 -1.80 -23.11
N LYS A 473 9.64 -1.82 -24.33
CA LYS A 473 9.65 -0.67 -25.24
C LYS A 473 8.25 -0.25 -25.66
N ASP A 474 7.38 -1.20 -26.00
CA ASP A 474 6.02 -0.91 -26.46
C ASP A 474 5.15 -0.39 -25.28
N PHE A 475 5.41 -0.83 -24.04
CA PHE A 475 4.75 -0.30 -22.87
C PHE A 475 5.24 1.12 -22.53
N ASP A 476 6.55 1.36 -22.56
CA ASP A 476 7.13 2.69 -22.33
C ASP A 476 6.64 3.73 -23.37
N GLN A 477 6.42 3.31 -24.61
CA GLN A 477 5.85 4.12 -25.69
C GLN A 477 4.31 4.27 -25.62
N GLY A 478 3.64 3.65 -24.63
CA GLY A 478 2.18 3.68 -24.49
C GLY A 478 1.40 2.86 -25.53
N LYS A 479 2.07 2.03 -26.35
CA LYS A 479 1.44 1.13 -27.32
C LYS A 479 0.71 -0.03 -26.64
N ILE A 480 1.24 -0.52 -25.53
CA ILE A 480 0.61 -1.50 -24.65
C ILE A 480 0.01 -0.78 -23.45
N SER A 481 -1.28 -0.99 -23.21
CA SER A 481 -2.00 -0.37 -22.07
C SER A 481 -1.94 -1.22 -20.81
N VAL A 482 -1.78 -2.55 -20.94
CA VAL A 482 -1.79 -3.50 -19.83
C VAL A 482 -0.65 -4.51 -19.96
N VAL A 483 0.13 -4.67 -18.89
CA VAL A 483 1.06 -5.79 -18.74
C VAL A 483 0.56 -6.73 -17.65
N VAL A 484 0.38 -8.01 -17.99
CA VAL A 484 -0.01 -9.07 -17.05
C VAL A 484 1.23 -9.87 -16.69
N THR A 485 1.58 -9.94 -15.41
CA THR A 485 2.86 -10.49 -14.96
C THR A 485 2.74 -11.32 -13.68
N THR A 486 3.82 -12.04 -13.36
CA THR A 486 4.05 -12.66 -12.05
C THR A 486 4.97 -11.78 -11.20
N ALA A 487 5.29 -12.19 -9.97
CA ALA A 487 6.25 -11.52 -9.08
C ALA A 487 7.62 -11.21 -9.75
N ALA A 488 7.95 -11.90 -10.82
CA ALA A 488 9.19 -11.67 -11.58
C ALA A 488 9.37 -10.22 -12.07
N LEU A 489 8.30 -9.44 -12.18
CA LEU A 489 8.35 -8.02 -12.52
C LEU A 489 8.63 -7.13 -11.29
N ALA A 490 8.36 -7.61 -10.08
CA ALA A 490 8.63 -6.85 -8.85
C ALA A 490 10.13 -6.52 -8.74
N ALA A 491 10.96 -7.43 -9.22
CA ALA A 491 12.39 -7.34 -9.13
C ALA A 491 13.02 -6.91 -10.47
N GLY A 492 12.93 -5.62 -10.84
CA GLY A 492 13.96 -5.08 -11.70
C GLY A 492 13.63 -4.51 -13.06
N VAL A 493 12.40 -4.55 -13.52
CA VAL A 493 12.03 -3.86 -14.77
C VAL A 493 11.25 -2.60 -14.45
N ASP A 494 11.59 -1.51 -15.12
CA ASP A 494 11.01 -0.21 -14.90
C ASP A 494 9.79 0.02 -15.79
N PHE A 495 8.61 -0.50 -15.35
CA PHE A 495 7.34 -0.21 -16.00
C PHE A 495 6.66 0.97 -15.30
N PRO A 496 6.50 2.12 -15.95
CA PRO A 496 5.76 3.24 -15.41
C PRO A 496 4.25 2.99 -15.54
N ALA A 497 3.59 2.50 -14.49
CA ALA A 497 2.15 2.32 -14.48
C ALA A 497 1.47 3.31 -13.53
N SER A 498 0.28 3.78 -13.89
CA SER A 498 -0.57 4.56 -12.99
C SER A 498 -1.42 3.66 -12.09
N GLN A 499 -1.70 2.43 -12.55
CA GLN A 499 -2.57 1.48 -11.87
C GLN A 499 -1.89 0.11 -11.74
N VAL A 500 -2.05 -0.49 -10.57
CA VAL A 500 -1.64 -1.88 -10.29
C VAL A 500 -2.87 -2.67 -9.84
N ILE A 501 -3.06 -3.85 -10.38
CA ILE A 501 -4.14 -4.77 -10.00
C ILE A 501 -3.52 -6.08 -9.53
N PHE A 502 -3.89 -6.52 -8.34
CA PHE A 502 -3.56 -7.86 -7.84
C PHE A 502 -4.71 -8.81 -8.10
N ASP A 503 -4.49 -9.75 -9.01
CA ASP A 503 -5.38 -10.89 -9.24
C ASP A 503 -5.33 -11.86 -8.06
N SER A 504 -4.14 -12.02 -7.45
CA SER A 504 -3.89 -12.87 -6.29
C SER A 504 -2.74 -12.31 -5.47
N LEU A 505 -2.81 -12.50 -4.15
CA LEU A 505 -1.70 -12.24 -3.23
C LEU A 505 -0.84 -13.49 -2.98
N VAL A 506 -1.18 -14.60 -3.63
CA VAL A 506 -0.40 -15.85 -3.63
C VAL A 506 0.39 -15.93 -4.93
N MET A 507 1.69 -16.17 -4.84
CA MET A 507 2.60 -16.36 -5.98
C MET A 507 3.18 -17.78 -5.96
N GLY A 508 2.77 -18.61 -6.91
CA GLY A 508 3.01 -20.05 -6.81
C GLY A 508 2.27 -20.63 -5.60
N ASN A 509 2.98 -21.22 -4.66
CA ASN A 509 2.44 -21.83 -3.43
C ASN A 509 2.68 -20.97 -2.17
N LYS A 510 3.26 -19.78 -2.29
CA LYS A 510 3.59 -18.91 -1.15
C LYS A 510 2.83 -17.59 -1.23
N TRP A 511 2.46 -17.07 -0.07
CA TRP A 511 1.96 -15.70 0.04
C TRP A 511 3.07 -14.70 -0.30
N ILE A 512 2.69 -13.59 -0.93
CA ILE A 512 3.62 -12.46 -1.17
C ILE A 512 4.08 -11.93 0.18
N GLY A 513 5.40 -11.81 0.36
CA GLY A 513 5.97 -11.19 1.54
C GLY A 513 5.71 -9.67 1.58
N PRO A 514 5.75 -9.04 2.77
CA PRO A 514 5.50 -7.59 2.92
C PRO A 514 6.42 -6.73 2.05
N ASN A 515 7.68 -7.10 1.92
CA ASN A 515 8.68 -6.38 1.11
C ASN A 515 8.36 -6.49 -0.39
N GLU A 516 8.04 -7.70 -0.88
CA GLU A 516 7.62 -7.90 -2.27
C GLU A 516 6.34 -7.13 -2.59
N PHE A 517 5.35 -7.20 -1.69
CA PHE A 517 4.10 -6.46 -1.83
C PHE A 517 4.35 -4.94 -1.92
N SER A 518 5.19 -4.39 -1.03
CA SER A 518 5.57 -2.97 -1.07
C SER A 518 6.28 -2.57 -2.36
N GLN A 519 7.15 -3.44 -2.91
CA GLN A 519 7.80 -3.21 -4.20
C GLN A 519 6.80 -3.22 -5.36
N MET A 520 5.82 -4.14 -5.32
CA MET A 520 4.74 -4.20 -6.32
C MET A 520 3.82 -2.98 -6.24
N LEU A 521 3.40 -2.57 -5.04
CA LEU A 521 2.67 -1.32 -4.79
C LEU A 521 3.44 -0.10 -5.32
N GLY A 522 4.76 -0.12 -5.16
CA GLY A 522 5.67 0.91 -5.62
C GLY A 522 5.65 1.14 -7.13
N ARG A 523 5.13 0.20 -7.92
CA ARG A 523 4.97 0.35 -9.37
C ARG A 523 3.81 1.29 -9.76
N ALA A 524 2.84 1.48 -8.86
CA ALA A 524 1.73 2.39 -9.10
C ALA A 524 2.13 3.84 -8.84
N GLY A 525 1.99 4.69 -9.84
CA GLY A 525 2.23 6.13 -9.75
C GLY A 525 3.70 6.52 -9.80
N ARG A 526 4.13 7.11 -10.91
CA ARG A 526 5.48 7.67 -11.08
C ARG A 526 5.43 9.19 -11.25
N PRO A 527 6.27 9.92 -10.51
CA PRO A 527 6.22 11.39 -10.52
C PRO A 527 6.51 11.98 -11.90
N SER A 528 7.26 11.28 -12.76
CA SER A 528 7.57 11.77 -14.12
C SER A 528 6.42 11.64 -15.11
N TYR A 529 5.46 10.75 -14.85
CA TYR A 529 4.39 10.38 -15.79
C TYR A 529 2.99 10.64 -15.22
N HIS A 530 2.77 10.36 -13.91
CA HIS A 530 1.45 10.27 -13.31
C HIS A 530 1.29 11.23 -12.12
N ASP A 531 0.05 11.64 -11.87
CA ASP A 531 -0.31 12.52 -10.74
C ASP A 531 -0.73 11.72 -9.51
N ARG A 532 -1.07 10.44 -9.70
CA ARG A 532 -1.52 9.50 -8.66
C ARG A 532 -1.15 8.07 -9.01
N GLY A 533 -1.09 7.21 -8.01
CA GLY A 533 -1.07 5.76 -8.15
C GLY A 533 -2.35 5.16 -7.62
N ILE A 534 -2.84 4.11 -8.28
CA ILE A 534 -4.03 3.38 -7.84
C ILE A 534 -3.70 1.89 -7.76
N VAL A 535 -4.11 1.26 -6.68
CA VAL A 535 -3.94 -0.18 -6.48
C VAL A 535 -5.29 -0.82 -6.22
N TYR A 536 -5.58 -1.92 -6.89
CA TYR A 536 -6.75 -2.75 -6.66
C TYR A 536 -6.33 -4.15 -6.22
N LEU A 537 -6.82 -4.56 -5.05
CA LEU A 537 -6.73 -5.94 -4.57
C LEU A 537 -8.07 -6.63 -4.90
N LEU A 538 -8.02 -7.62 -5.79
CA LEU A 538 -9.21 -8.36 -6.21
C LEU A 538 -9.31 -9.64 -5.40
N SER A 539 -10.22 -9.68 -4.42
CA SER A 539 -10.43 -10.83 -3.54
C SER A 539 -11.65 -11.63 -3.98
N LEU A 540 -11.46 -12.94 -4.21
CA LEU A 540 -12.59 -13.85 -4.38
C LEU A 540 -13.22 -14.16 -3.03
N ILE A 541 -14.52 -13.99 -2.92
CA ILE A 541 -15.28 -14.13 -1.68
C ILE A 541 -15.41 -15.62 -1.26
N HIS A 542 -15.21 -16.54 -2.20
CA HIS A 542 -15.31 -18.00 -2.01
C HIS A 542 -13.94 -18.69 -2.09
N ILE A 543 -12.93 -18.21 -1.39
CA ILE A 543 -11.77 -19.07 -1.16
C ILE A 543 -12.06 -19.86 0.12
N SER A 544 -12.71 -21.02 0.01
CA SER A 544 -12.45 -22.12 0.91
C SER A 544 -10.93 -22.34 0.86
N GLU A 545 -10.25 -22.23 1.99
CA GLU A 545 -8.86 -22.68 2.09
C GLU A 545 -8.81 -24.08 1.49
N PRO A 546 -7.80 -24.40 0.64
CA PRO A 546 -7.57 -25.79 0.31
C PRO A 546 -7.37 -26.49 1.65
N THR A 547 -8.27 -27.40 1.98
CA THR A 547 -8.10 -28.37 3.05
C THR A 547 -6.71 -28.96 2.83
N ARG A 548 -5.79 -28.73 3.75
CA ARG A 548 -4.51 -29.43 3.75
C ARG A 548 -4.82 -30.93 3.79
N PRO A 549 -4.21 -31.74 2.91
CA PRO A 549 -4.21 -33.18 3.09
C PRO A 549 -3.47 -33.52 4.36
#